data_7ef265a48c2c545186555d006d79e9c2
#
_entry.id   7ef265a48c2c545186555d006d79e9c2
#
_cell.length_a   1.000
_cell.length_b   1.000
_cell.length_c   1.000
_cell.angle_alpha   90.00
_cell.angle_beta   90.00
_cell.angle_gamma   90.00
#
_symmetry.space_group_name_H-M   'P 1'
#
loop_
_entity.id
_entity.type
_entity.pdbx_description
1 polymer ?
#
loop_
_entity_poly.entity_id
_entity_poly.type
_entity_poly.pdbx_seq_one_letter_code
_entity_poly.pdbx_strand_id
1 'polypeptide(L)'
;MKTKTFLKLLPLLLLIGLISSCDRQPRIVIGASMGGSGDWSNKLYDEIKTASLQRRGVTIDFRLAHEDYALQERQIDSLIDAHVDILIISPSAYECDARMLHRAKAAGIPVVIVDRQTKSKEYTAYIGRDDEQLGRMMGDYLGKVRRGSPTNILEVAGAPYSSPTIDRGRGFREAIAKYPNLHIVATVGNSWKTDSITKRGVEFLQKHPNIRFNCVVGQSDICAMSMRKAIEQVGGHKGVEYYGVDGLPGPKGGLKMVQEGKLEATVINPTRGFQVVDLAMRILNGKPYKRTNLLHTTVVDKDNIDVVMTQEEMIRDQQKQLDMQNNMILHFYEQYKHQRIYLILNAIILVLVIVSFGFFHRITVLSRQMIVKEVTLRLEHYMELQTLQSRQGLSDNKTYDTAESHFMKVLIGVIMSHINEPGLNAVVIAASMGISPKQLTSTLKRISHASLDQIIAITRKFVTERKVKVELP
;
A
#
# COMPACT_ATOMS: atom_id res chain seq x y z
N MET A 1 -29.35 -15.86 -34.64
CA MET A 1 -27.90 -16.12 -34.58
C MET A 1 -27.11 -15.20 -33.60
N LYS A 2 -27.66 -14.04 -33.20
CA LYS A 2 -26.96 -13.03 -32.36
C LYS A 2 -26.94 -13.32 -30.83
N THR A 3 -27.92 -14.03 -30.29
CA THR A 3 -28.04 -14.29 -28.82
C THR A 3 -27.08 -15.36 -28.31
N LYS A 4 -26.73 -16.37 -29.12
CA LYS A 4 -25.77 -17.44 -28.71
C LYS A 4 -24.33 -16.97 -28.60
N THR A 5 -23.96 -15.91 -29.31
CA THR A 5 -22.60 -15.32 -29.25
C THR A 5 -22.45 -14.43 -28.01
N PHE A 6 -23.50 -13.74 -27.59
CA PHE A 6 -23.50 -12.88 -26.41
C PHE A 6 -23.36 -13.69 -25.10
N LEU A 7 -24.02 -14.85 -25.04
CA LEU A 7 -23.90 -15.74 -23.86
C LEU A 7 -22.50 -16.34 -23.67
N LYS A 8 -21.72 -16.44 -24.77
CA LYS A 8 -20.32 -16.94 -24.73
C LYS A 8 -19.31 -15.87 -24.32
N LEU A 9 -19.64 -14.59 -24.50
CA LEU A 9 -18.79 -13.44 -24.09
C LEU A 9 -19.05 -12.99 -22.65
N LEU A 10 -20.19 -13.36 -22.06
CA LEU A 10 -20.58 -12.97 -20.70
C LEU A 10 -19.56 -13.40 -19.63
N PRO A 11 -19.01 -14.64 -19.60
CA PRO A 11 -17.98 -15.01 -18.62
C PRO A 11 -16.66 -14.25 -18.83
N LEU A 12 -16.32 -13.89 -20.06
CA LEU A 12 -15.12 -13.09 -20.35
C LEU A 12 -15.27 -11.65 -19.88
N LEU A 13 -16.46 -11.06 -20.03
CA LEU A 13 -16.79 -9.72 -19.52
C LEU A 13 -16.85 -9.68 -17.99
N LEU A 14 -17.36 -10.73 -17.35
CA LEU A 14 -17.33 -10.90 -15.90
C LEU A 14 -15.90 -11.05 -15.38
N LEU A 15 -15.04 -11.78 -16.09
CA LEU A 15 -13.64 -11.97 -15.75
C LEU A 15 -12.85 -10.64 -15.88
N ILE A 16 -13.10 -9.86 -16.93
CA ILE A 16 -12.52 -8.52 -17.13
C ILE A 16 -13.02 -7.57 -16.04
N GLY A 17 -14.30 -7.63 -15.67
CA GLY A 17 -14.85 -6.85 -14.55
C GLY A 17 -14.22 -7.18 -13.20
N LEU A 18 -13.91 -8.44 -12.93
CA LEU A 18 -13.22 -8.88 -11.71
C LEU A 18 -11.74 -8.45 -11.68
N ILE A 19 -11.08 -8.38 -12.83
CA ILE A 19 -9.69 -7.90 -12.95
C ILE A 19 -9.65 -6.37 -12.84
N SER A 20 -10.64 -5.66 -13.36
CA SER A 20 -10.75 -4.19 -13.28
C SER A 20 -11.09 -3.67 -11.88
N SER A 21 -11.58 -4.50 -10.99
CA SER A 21 -11.75 -4.21 -9.56
C SER A 21 -10.42 -4.22 -8.81
N CYS A 22 -9.33 -3.84 -9.47
CA CYS A 22 -8.08 -3.52 -8.81
C CYS A 22 -8.31 -2.25 -7.99
N ASP A 23 -8.34 -2.41 -6.69
CA ASP A 23 -8.54 -1.39 -5.66
C ASP A 23 -7.41 -0.33 -5.79
N ARG A 24 -7.55 0.56 -6.76
CA ARG A 24 -6.74 1.80 -6.85
C ARG A 24 -7.29 2.74 -5.79
N GLN A 25 -6.93 2.49 -4.53
CA GLN A 25 -7.10 3.55 -3.56
C GLN A 25 -6.32 4.77 -4.04
N PRO A 26 -6.92 5.96 -4.00
CA PRO A 26 -6.22 7.19 -4.35
C PRO A 26 -4.95 7.25 -3.47
N ARG A 27 -3.81 7.44 -4.10
CA ARG A 27 -2.53 7.55 -3.41
C ARG A 27 -2.45 8.96 -2.84
N ILE A 28 -2.59 9.09 -1.53
CA ILE A 28 -2.44 10.35 -0.83
C ILE A 28 -0.95 10.66 -0.68
N VAL A 29 -0.55 11.85 -1.10
CA VAL A 29 0.81 12.34 -0.96
C VAL A 29 0.85 13.46 0.08
N ILE A 30 1.48 13.21 1.21
CA ILE A 30 1.75 14.23 2.23
C ILE A 30 3.07 14.91 1.88
N GLY A 31 3.06 16.20 1.65
CA GLY A 31 4.26 17.02 1.58
C GLY A 31 4.65 17.50 2.98
N ALA A 32 5.88 17.31 3.42
CA ALA A 32 6.33 17.74 4.71
C ALA A 32 7.63 18.55 4.60
N SER A 33 7.64 19.80 5.12
CA SER A 33 8.84 20.63 5.20
C SER A 33 9.08 21.07 6.64
N MET A 34 10.21 20.63 7.20
CA MET A 34 10.56 20.79 8.61
C MET A 34 11.72 21.73 8.79
N GLY A 35 11.45 22.87 9.46
CA GLY A 35 12.43 23.93 9.66
C GLY A 35 13.40 23.70 10.81
N GLY A 36 13.00 22.94 11.82
CA GLY A 36 13.78 22.77 13.04
C GLY A 36 14.96 21.81 12.90
N SER A 37 15.82 21.83 13.90
CA SER A 37 16.95 20.91 14.06
C SER A 37 17.09 20.48 15.53
N GLY A 38 17.84 19.39 15.78
CA GLY A 38 18.08 18.85 17.11
C GLY A 38 17.20 17.63 17.45
N ASP A 39 17.47 17.00 18.60
CA ASP A 39 16.91 15.70 18.97
C ASP A 39 15.38 15.73 19.10
N TRP A 40 14.83 16.83 19.63
CA TRP A 40 13.39 16.99 19.74
C TRP A 40 12.72 17.03 18.35
N SER A 41 13.26 17.83 17.45
CA SER A 41 12.76 17.93 16.08
C SER A 41 12.89 16.61 15.33
N ASN A 42 14.02 15.94 15.46
CA ASN A 42 14.26 14.61 14.84
C ASN A 42 13.22 13.59 15.31
N LYS A 43 12.94 13.54 16.63
CA LYS A 43 11.90 12.66 17.18
C LYS A 43 10.52 12.93 16.57
N LEU A 44 10.10 14.20 16.51
CA LEU A 44 8.84 14.58 15.87
C LEU A 44 8.80 14.13 14.40
N TYR A 45 9.88 14.31 13.68
CA TYR A 45 9.98 13.96 12.25
C TYR A 45 9.89 12.47 12.01
N ASP A 46 10.55 11.66 12.85
CA ASP A 46 10.49 10.20 12.80
C ASP A 46 9.07 9.70 13.10
N GLU A 47 8.40 10.30 14.08
CA GLU A 47 7.00 9.97 14.40
C GLU A 47 6.06 10.30 13.23
N ILE A 48 6.19 11.46 12.58
CA ILE A 48 5.38 11.85 11.42
C ILE A 48 5.63 10.88 10.26
N LYS A 49 6.88 10.57 9.98
CA LYS A 49 7.29 9.67 8.90
C LYS A 49 6.73 8.27 9.12
N THR A 50 6.94 7.72 10.32
CA THR A 50 6.44 6.40 10.70
C THR A 50 4.91 6.34 10.60
N ALA A 51 4.21 7.33 11.18
CA ALA A 51 2.75 7.39 11.14
C ALA A 51 2.19 7.51 9.72
N SER A 52 2.90 8.16 8.80
CA SER A 52 2.51 8.25 7.39
C SER A 52 2.68 6.92 6.68
N LEU A 53 3.82 6.26 6.86
CA LEU A 53 4.15 4.98 6.21
C LEU A 53 3.27 3.82 6.69
N GLN A 54 2.77 3.88 7.92
CA GLN A 54 1.86 2.88 8.48
C GLN A 54 0.43 2.98 7.90
N ARG A 55 0.12 4.02 7.13
CA ARG A 55 -1.19 4.20 6.52
C ARG A 55 -1.20 3.72 5.07
N ARG A 56 -2.11 2.81 4.77
CA ARG A 56 -2.27 2.28 3.42
C ARG A 56 -2.62 3.37 2.42
N GLY A 57 -1.93 3.40 1.30
CA GLY A 57 -2.18 4.37 0.22
C GLY A 57 -1.65 5.78 0.52
N VAL A 58 -0.95 5.98 1.65
CA VAL A 58 -0.31 7.24 2.01
C VAL A 58 1.18 7.16 1.68
N THR A 59 1.72 8.21 1.09
CA THR A 59 3.16 8.43 0.89
C THR A 59 3.52 9.80 1.42
N ILE A 60 4.79 9.98 1.79
CA ILE A 60 5.29 11.25 2.29
C ILE A 60 6.53 11.70 1.51
N ASP A 61 6.48 12.93 0.99
CA ASP A 61 7.67 13.66 0.51
C ASP A 61 8.16 14.54 1.66
N PHE A 62 9.22 14.06 2.31
CA PHE A 62 9.71 14.62 3.56
C PHE A 62 11.03 15.37 3.34
N ARG A 63 11.07 16.68 3.73
CA ARG A 63 12.19 17.58 3.51
C ARG A 63 12.60 18.28 4.79
N LEU A 64 13.91 18.45 4.98
CA LEU A 64 14.50 19.14 6.12
C LEU A 64 15.18 20.43 5.66
N ALA A 65 14.83 21.53 6.32
CA ALA A 65 15.39 22.83 6.01
C ALA A 65 16.54 23.25 6.96
N HIS A 66 16.75 22.55 8.08
CA HIS A 66 17.87 22.76 9.00
C HIS A 66 18.03 24.22 9.46
N GLU A 67 16.92 24.92 9.72
CA GLU A 67 16.85 26.34 10.10
C GLU A 67 17.22 27.32 8.96
N ASP A 68 17.38 26.83 7.73
CA ASP A 68 17.54 27.65 6.53
C ASP A 68 16.16 27.98 5.96
N TYR A 69 15.74 29.21 6.16
CA TYR A 69 14.46 29.71 5.69
C TYR A 69 14.35 29.70 4.16
N ALA A 70 15.39 30.15 3.44
CA ALA A 70 15.38 30.17 1.98
C ALA A 70 15.32 28.77 1.36
N LEU A 71 15.95 27.80 2.02
CA LEU A 71 15.82 26.39 1.63
C LEU A 71 14.39 25.89 1.87
N GLN A 72 13.80 26.22 3.03
CA GLN A 72 12.42 25.83 3.33
C GLN A 72 11.42 26.38 2.32
N GLU A 73 11.59 27.65 1.94
CA GLU A 73 10.75 28.30 0.93
C GLU A 73 10.79 27.54 -0.40
N ARG A 74 11.97 27.20 -0.91
CA ARG A 74 12.13 26.41 -2.13
C ARG A 74 11.54 25.00 -2.01
N GLN A 75 11.67 24.37 -0.84
CA GLN A 75 11.10 23.06 -0.57
C GLN A 75 9.57 23.08 -0.63
N ILE A 76 8.95 24.06 0.00
CA ILE A 76 7.48 24.20 0.03
C ILE A 76 6.97 24.52 -1.38
N ASP A 77 7.63 25.45 -2.10
CA ASP A 77 7.28 25.76 -3.48
C ASP A 77 7.31 24.50 -4.37
N SER A 78 8.36 23.70 -4.27
CA SER A 78 8.47 22.44 -5.01
C SER A 78 7.43 21.40 -4.61
N LEU A 79 6.98 21.36 -3.35
CA LEU A 79 5.90 20.48 -2.90
C LEU A 79 4.53 20.93 -3.45
N ILE A 80 4.31 22.25 -3.52
CA ILE A 80 3.11 22.83 -4.13
C ILE A 80 3.07 22.49 -5.63
N ASP A 81 4.17 22.67 -6.34
CA ASP A 81 4.29 22.37 -7.76
C ASP A 81 4.15 20.86 -8.07
N ALA A 82 4.53 20.00 -7.11
CA ALA A 82 4.30 18.55 -7.17
C ALA A 82 2.84 18.13 -6.85
N HIS A 83 1.95 19.10 -6.56
CA HIS A 83 0.53 18.87 -6.26
C HIS A 83 0.30 17.85 -5.14
N VAL A 84 1.03 17.99 -4.02
CA VAL A 84 0.76 17.16 -2.83
C VAL A 84 -0.65 17.42 -2.31
N ASP A 85 -1.28 16.41 -1.71
CA ASP A 85 -2.67 16.52 -1.23
C ASP A 85 -2.80 17.39 0.03
N ILE A 86 -1.74 17.46 0.84
CA ILE A 86 -1.67 18.27 2.06
C ILE A 86 -0.21 18.60 2.38
N LEU A 87 0.01 19.77 2.96
CA LEU A 87 1.31 20.19 3.48
C LEU A 87 1.33 20.12 5.01
N ILE A 88 2.41 19.58 5.57
CA ILE A 88 2.77 19.66 6.99
C ILE A 88 4.04 20.50 7.09
N ILE A 89 3.96 21.64 7.78
CA ILE A 89 5.06 22.60 7.86
C ILE A 89 5.38 22.89 9.31
N SER A 90 6.65 22.67 9.71
CA SER A 90 7.24 23.24 10.92
C SER A 90 8.08 24.46 10.52
N PRO A 91 7.63 25.70 10.77
CA PRO A 91 8.29 26.89 10.26
C PRO A 91 9.73 27.06 10.76
N SER A 92 10.64 27.47 9.87
CA SER A 92 12.01 27.84 10.24
C SER A 92 12.05 29.18 11.00
N ALA A 93 11.18 30.11 10.63
CA ALA A 93 11.10 31.46 11.23
C ALA A 93 9.66 31.89 11.40
N TYR A 94 9.40 32.68 12.47
CA TYR A 94 8.06 33.12 12.84
C TYR A 94 7.43 34.08 11.83
N GLU A 95 8.21 34.93 11.19
CA GLU A 95 7.69 36.06 10.39
C GLU A 95 7.60 35.79 8.89
N CYS A 96 8.22 34.73 8.39
CA CYS A 96 8.55 34.61 6.98
C CYS A 96 7.61 33.76 6.12
N ASP A 97 6.62 33.06 6.70
CA ASP A 97 5.87 32.02 5.99
C ASP A 97 4.66 32.51 5.20
N ALA A 98 4.34 33.80 5.25
CA ALA A 98 3.09 34.34 4.67
C ALA A 98 2.98 34.07 3.16
N ARG A 99 4.06 34.22 2.40
CA ARG A 99 4.07 34.01 0.96
C ARG A 99 3.82 32.54 0.60
N MET A 100 4.49 31.62 1.30
CA MET A 100 4.36 30.17 1.08
C MET A 100 2.95 29.67 1.42
N LEU A 101 2.40 30.15 2.54
CA LEU A 101 1.04 29.80 2.96
C LEU A 101 -0.02 30.35 2.00
N HIS A 102 0.19 31.57 1.48
CA HIS A 102 -0.67 32.15 0.47
C HIS A 102 -0.63 31.33 -0.84
N ARG A 103 0.54 30.90 -1.30
CA ARG A 103 0.68 30.05 -2.49
C ARG A 103 -0.01 28.69 -2.31
N ALA A 104 0.19 28.02 -1.17
CA ALA A 104 -0.48 26.75 -0.87
C ALA A 104 -2.00 26.90 -0.88
N LYS A 105 -2.52 27.98 -0.27
CA LYS A 105 -3.95 28.30 -0.27
C LYS A 105 -4.48 28.56 -1.69
N ALA A 106 -3.74 29.32 -2.50
CA ALA A 106 -4.11 29.59 -3.89
C ALA A 106 -4.13 28.30 -4.75
N ALA A 107 -3.27 27.33 -4.45
CA ALA A 107 -3.24 26.02 -5.07
C ALA A 107 -4.32 25.04 -4.52
N GLY A 108 -5.11 25.46 -3.52
CA GLY A 108 -6.12 24.63 -2.89
C GLY A 108 -5.55 23.52 -1.97
N ILE A 109 -4.27 23.59 -1.63
CA ILE A 109 -3.59 22.60 -0.79
C ILE A 109 -3.77 22.99 0.69
N PRO A 110 -4.42 22.15 1.51
CA PRO A 110 -4.54 22.40 2.94
C PRO A 110 -3.18 22.33 3.63
N VAL A 111 -3.00 23.17 4.67
CA VAL A 111 -1.73 23.27 5.41
C VAL A 111 -1.96 23.00 6.89
N VAL A 112 -1.19 22.08 7.45
CA VAL A 112 -1.07 21.86 8.89
C VAL A 112 0.26 22.43 9.36
N ILE A 113 0.19 23.48 10.18
CA ILE A 113 1.36 24.01 10.88
C ILE A 113 1.60 23.13 12.12
N VAL A 114 2.83 22.69 12.30
CA VAL A 114 3.21 21.82 13.42
C VAL A 114 4.36 22.43 14.22
N ASP A 115 4.34 22.20 15.55
CA ASP A 115 5.40 22.63 16.47
C ASP A 115 5.52 24.14 16.57
N ARG A 116 6.27 24.76 15.69
CA ARG A 116 6.52 26.19 15.65
C ARG A 116 5.35 26.94 15.06
N GLN A 117 5.01 28.08 15.65
CA GLN A 117 3.98 28.96 15.13
C GLN A 117 4.51 29.87 14.02
N THR A 118 3.59 30.45 13.25
CA THR A 118 3.83 31.48 12.24
C THR A 118 2.94 32.66 12.49
N LYS A 119 3.39 33.87 12.09
CA LYS A 119 2.61 35.09 12.15
C LYS A 119 1.40 35.06 11.21
N SER A 120 1.51 34.42 10.08
CA SER A 120 0.42 34.27 9.14
C SER A 120 -0.69 33.37 9.70
N LYS A 121 -1.95 33.67 9.34
CA LYS A 121 -3.12 32.86 9.69
C LYS A 121 -3.69 32.10 8.49
N GLU A 122 -2.98 32.05 7.35
CA GLU A 122 -3.43 31.38 6.12
C GLU A 122 -3.11 29.87 6.11
N TYR A 123 -3.31 29.19 7.23
CA TYR A 123 -3.18 27.74 7.35
C TYR A 123 -4.54 27.10 7.73
N THR A 124 -4.68 25.82 7.44
CA THR A 124 -5.89 25.04 7.72
C THR A 124 -6.00 24.69 9.20
N ALA A 125 -4.92 24.16 9.79
CA ALA A 125 -4.89 23.81 11.20
C ALA A 125 -3.47 23.96 11.78
N TYR A 126 -3.42 24.14 13.09
CA TYR A 126 -2.21 24.11 13.91
C TYR A 126 -2.28 22.97 14.91
N ILE A 127 -1.18 22.27 15.09
CA ILE A 127 -0.99 21.31 16.18
C ILE A 127 0.38 21.49 16.81
N GLY A 128 0.39 21.70 18.10
CA GLY A 128 1.62 21.96 18.87
C GLY A 128 1.27 22.31 20.31
N ARG A 129 2.12 23.08 20.94
CA ARG A 129 1.93 23.56 22.31
C ARG A 129 1.81 25.07 22.36
N ASP A 130 1.44 25.55 23.52
CA ASP A 130 1.56 26.97 23.88
C ASP A 130 2.95 27.19 24.50
N ASP A 131 3.90 27.65 23.70
CA ASP A 131 5.28 27.91 24.13
C ASP A 131 5.36 28.99 25.20
N GLU A 132 4.46 29.97 25.19
CA GLU A 132 4.38 30.97 26.23
C GLU A 132 3.96 30.37 27.57
N GLN A 133 3.00 29.42 27.53
CA GLN A 133 2.63 28.65 28.72
C GLN A 133 3.80 27.79 29.24
N LEU A 134 4.61 27.18 28.37
CA LEU A 134 5.81 26.43 28.79
C LEU A 134 6.76 27.35 29.58
N GLY A 135 7.02 28.53 29.05
CA GLY A 135 7.84 29.53 29.75
C GLY A 135 7.25 29.95 31.08
N ARG A 136 5.95 30.25 31.13
CA ARG A 136 5.24 30.60 32.38
C ARG A 136 5.34 29.47 33.40
N MET A 137 5.10 28.19 33.00
CA MET A 137 5.18 27.06 33.89
C MET A 137 6.56 26.91 34.52
N MET A 138 7.63 27.07 33.77
CA MET A 138 9.00 27.04 34.29
C MET A 138 9.24 28.21 35.28
N GLY A 139 8.80 29.40 34.95
CA GLY A 139 8.95 30.58 35.83
C GLY A 139 8.16 30.46 37.13
N ASP A 140 6.91 30.03 37.06
CA ASP A 140 6.07 29.81 38.24
C ASP A 140 6.56 28.61 39.10
N TYR A 141 7.09 27.54 38.46
CA TYR A 141 7.76 26.47 39.17
C TYR A 141 8.99 26.94 39.94
N LEU A 142 9.89 27.67 39.26
CA LEU A 142 11.10 28.23 39.84
C LEU A 142 10.76 29.17 41.01
N GLY A 143 9.74 30.03 40.82
CA GLY A 143 9.26 30.90 41.87
C GLY A 143 8.75 30.18 43.15
N LYS A 144 8.19 29.00 42.99
CA LYS A 144 7.73 28.16 44.10
C LYS A 144 8.90 27.45 44.80
N VAL A 145 9.80 26.81 44.07
CA VAL A 145 10.90 25.99 44.62
C VAL A 145 12.03 26.88 45.18
N ARG A 146 12.19 28.11 44.66
CA ARG A 146 13.22 29.07 45.10
C ARG A 146 12.66 30.17 46.03
N ARG A 147 11.48 29.93 46.60
CA ARG A 147 10.80 30.94 47.44
C ARG A 147 11.69 31.43 48.57
N GLY A 148 11.89 32.77 48.63
CA GLY A 148 12.72 33.42 49.65
C GLY A 148 14.23 33.29 49.46
N SER A 149 14.69 32.56 48.42
CA SER A 149 16.12 32.40 48.16
C SER A 149 16.53 33.33 46.96
N PRO A 150 17.49 34.25 47.14
CA PRO A 150 17.99 35.08 46.04
C PRO A 150 18.51 34.19 44.89
N THR A 151 17.97 34.38 43.71
CA THR A 151 18.28 33.54 42.55
C THR A 151 18.65 34.38 41.35
N ASN A 152 19.90 34.31 40.99
CA ASN A 152 20.46 34.94 39.80
C ASN A 152 20.44 33.94 38.65
N ILE A 153 19.65 34.22 37.66
CA ILE A 153 19.36 33.30 36.54
C ILE A 153 20.21 33.69 35.33
N LEU A 154 20.94 32.71 34.80
CA LEU A 154 21.50 32.76 33.45
C LEU A 154 20.51 32.07 32.50
N GLU A 155 19.79 32.85 31.70
CA GLU A 155 18.89 32.31 30.68
C GLU A 155 19.69 31.82 29.47
N VAL A 156 19.37 30.62 28.95
CA VAL A 156 19.98 30.08 27.71
C VAL A 156 18.91 29.94 26.65
N ALA A 157 18.94 30.88 25.69
CA ALA A 157 17.93 30.98 24.65
C ALA A 157 18.26 30.15 23.41
N GLY A 158 17.21 29.73 22.70
CA GLY A 158 17.30 29.02 21.40
C GLY A 158 17.58 29.97 20.23
N ALA A 159 17.25 29.54 19.01
CA ALA A 159 17.39 30.34 17.80
C ALA A 159 16.47 31.57 17.82
N PRO A 160 16.99 32.79 17.61
CA PRO A 160 16.28 34.02 17.93
C PRO A 160 15.03 34.30 17.11
N TYR A 161 14.94 33.75 15.90
CA TYR A 161 13.80 33.95 15.00
C TYR A 161 12.73 32.84 15.11
N SER A 162 12.91 31.87 15.99
CA SER A 162 11.93 30.81 16.19
C SER A 162 10.87 31.22 17.20
N SER A 163 9.59 30.89 16.94
CA SER A 163 8.49 31.17 17.85
C SER A 163 8.72 30.59 19.25
N PRO A 164 9.28 29.36 19.43
CA PRO A 164 9.58 28.84 20.77
C PRO A 164 10.51 29.77 21.59
N THR A 165 11.54 30.30 20.97
CA THR A 165 12.48 31.21 21.69
C THR A 165 11.79 32.47 22.15
N ILE A 166 10.98 33.09 21.29
CA ILE A 166 10.26 34.34 21.55
C ILE A 166 9.22 34.11 22.65
N ASP A 167 8.38 33.09 22.46
CA ASP A 167 7.21 32.88 23.30
C ASP A 167 7.60 32.29 24.69
N ARG A 168 8.50 31.31 24.75
CA ARG A 168 9.01 30.76 26.03
C ARG A 168 9.71 31.83 26.83
N GLY A 169 10.57 32.64 26.18
CA GLY A 169 11.25 33.77 26.83
C GLY A 169 10.27 34.79 27.37
N ARG A 170 9.21 35.14 26.63
CA ARG A 170 8.17 36.07 27.08
C ARG A 170 7.45 35.50 28.30
N GLY A 171 6.88 34.27 28.20
CA GLY A 171 6.14 33.64 29.29
C GLY A 171 6.98 33.42 30.55
N PHE A 172 8.26 33.08 30.39
CA PHE A 172 9.19 32.95 31.51
C PHE A 172 9.39 34.27 32.24
N ARG A 173 9.67 35.38 31.50
CA ARG A 173 9.86 36.73 32.09
C ARG A 173 8.61 37.23 32.78
N GLU A 174 7.44 37.04 32.19
CA GLU A 174 6.15 37.41 32.80
C GLU A 174 5.90 36.64 34.11
N ALA A 175 6.26 35.36 34.18
CA ALA A 175 6.08 34.54 35.37
C ALA A 175 7.03 34.99 36.50
N ILE A 176 8.33 35.09 36.21
CA ILE A 176 9.32 35.44 37.26
C ILE A 176 9.18 36.87 37.76
N ALA A 177 8.58 37.78 36.98
CA ALA A 177 8.30 39.16 37.43
C ALA A 177 7.43 39.23 38.70
N LYS A 178 6.68 38.13 39.01
CA LYS A 178 5.88 38.00 40.23
C LYS A 178 6.73 37.67 41.48
N TYR A 179 8.00 37.29 41.29
CA TYR A 179 8.89 36.80 42.32
C TYR A 179 10.10 37.68 42.49
N PRO A 180 10.12 38.61 43.48
CA PRO A 180 11.15 39.62 43.63
C PRO A 180 12.56 39.08 43.93
N ASN A 181 12.69 37.82 44.25
CA ASN A 181 13.96 37.16 44.49
C ASN A 181 14.56 36.46 43.25
N LEU A 182 13.87 36.49 42.10
CA LEU A 182 14.33 35.92 40.83
C LEU A 182 14.80 36.99 39.86
N HIS A 183 16.07 36.99 39.44
CA HIS A 183 16.64 37.98 38.56
C HIS A 183 17.37 37.32 37.39
N ILE A 184 17.00 37.67 36.17
CA ILE A 184 17.79 37.28 34.97
C ILE A 184 18.99 38.23 34.93
N VAL A 185 20.19 37.68 35.13
CA VAL A 185 21.44 38.46 35.09
C VAL A 185 22.03 38.54 33.68
N ALA A 186 21.75 37.57 32.84
CA ALA A 186 22.08 37.59 31.43
C ALA A 186 21.26 36.56 30.64
N THR A 187 21.16 36.81 29.34
CA THR A 187 20.63 35.83 28.36
C THR A 187 21.71 35.47 27.35
N VAL A 188 22.01 34.19 27.17
CA VAL A 188 23.04 33.66 26.28
C VAL A 188 22.40 32.67 25.32
N GLY A 189 23.00 32.44 24.18
CA GLY A 189 22.52 31.48 23.18
C GLY A 189 21.95 32.14 21.94
N ASN A 190 21.76 31.39 20.90
CA ASN A 190 21.14 31.81 19.63
C ASN A 190 20.92 30.61 18.70
N SER A 191 20.89 29.43 19.23
CA SER A 191 20.81 28.19 18.44
C SER A 191 20.15 27.10 19.26
N TRP A 192 19.70 26.04 18.60
CA TRP A 192 19.24 24.78 19.20
C TRP A 192 20.32 23.67 19.12
N LYS A 193 21.54 24.00 18.62
CA LYS A 193 22.64 23.05 18.43
C LYS A 193 23.62 23.11 19.61
N THR A 194 23.89 21.96 20.23
CA THR A 194 24.76 21.81 21.41
C THR A 194 26.10 22.51 21.24
N ASP A 195 26.81 22.27 20.12
CA ASP A 195 28.17 22.84 19.93
C ASP A 195 28.14 24.37 19.80
N SER A 196 27.13 24.91 19.12
CA SER A 196 26.97 26.38 18.99
C SER A 196 26.69 27.02 20.34
N ILE A 197 25.80 26.43 21.16
CA ILE A 197 25.46 26.95 22.50
C ILE A 197 26.67 26.83 23.42
N THR A 198 27.34 25.67 23.43
CA THR A 198 28.54 25.47 24.27
C THR A 198 29.64 26.45 23.95
N LYS A 199 29.96 26.64 22.65
CA LYS A 199 30.94 27.63 22.21
C LYS A 199 30.60 29.02 22.67
N ARG A 200 29.35 29.49 22.46
CA ARG A 200 28.89 30.81 22.94
C ARG A 200 28.91 30.93 24.45
N GLY A 201 28.56 29.85 25.16
CA GLY A 201 28.63 29.81 26.62
C GLY A 201 30.06 30.03 27.10
N VAL A 202 31.04 29.37 26.53
CA VAL A 202 32.47 29.53 26.83
C VAL A 202 32.91 30.97 26.55
N GLU A 203 32.63 31.50 25.35
CA GLU A 203 32.96 32.86 24.95
C GLU A 203 32.33 33.89 25.90
N PHE A 204 31.08 33.71 26.29
CA PHE A 204 30.38 34.58 27.22
C PHE A 204 31.02 34.56 28.61
N LEU A 205 31.27 33.38 29.17
CA LEU A 205 31.87 33.23 30.51
C LEU A 205 33.28 33.84 30.56
N GLN A 206 34.08 33.65 29.51
CA GLN A 206 35.43 34.21 29.41
C GLN A 206 35.40 35.76 29.34
N LYS A 207 34.41 36.35 28.66
CA LYS A 207 34.23 37.80 28.57
C LYS A 207 33.65 38.41 29.85
N HIS A 208 32.95 37.61 30.66
CA HIS A 208 32.28 38.07 31.87
C HIS A 208 32.71 37.25 33.10
N PRO A 209 34.01 37.23 33.47
CA PRO A 209 34.52 36.38 34.55
C PRO A 209 33.95 36.69 35.92
N ASN A 210 33.43 37.90 36.10
CA ASN A 210 32.84 38.37 37.37
C ASN A 210 31.32 38.12 37.47
N ILE A 211 30.65 37.57 36.43
CA ILE A 211 29.24 37.32 36.49
C ILE A 211 28.93 36.25 37.57
N ARG A 212 27.88 36.52 38.33
CA ARG A 212 27.42 35.59 39.39
C ARG A 212 26.02 35.13 39.08
N PHE A 213 25.85 33.86 38.97
CA PHE A 213 24.56 33.18 38.86
C PHE A 213 24.61 31.84 39.61
N ASN A 214 23.48 31.45 40.13
CA ASN A 214 23.30 30.13 40.83
C ASN A 214 22.23 29.28 40.18
N CYS A 215 21.66 29.75 39.07
CA CYS A 215 20.61 29.03 38.35
C CYS A 215 20.83 29.24 36.84
N VAL A 216 20.72 28.16 36.08
CA VAL A 216 20.67 28.17 34.61
C VAL A 216 19.29 27.70 34.17
N VAL A 217 18.60 28.50 33.39
CA VAL A 217 17.32 28.13 32.78
C VAL A 217 17.50 28.06 31.26
N GLY A 218 17.47 26.84 30.71
CA GLY A 218 17.52 26.61 29.29
C GLY A 218 16.11 26.60 28.68
N GLN A 219 15.95 27.28 27.56
CA GLN A 219 14.71 27.20 26.76
C GLN A 219 14.51 25.82 26.13
N SER A 220 15.50 24.92 26.25
CA SER A 220 15.43 23.49 26.09
C SER A 220 16.37 22.78 27.06
N ASP A 221 16.20 21.48 27.27
CA ASP A 221 17.12 20.66 28.06
C ASP A 221 18.55 20.73 27.49
N ILE A 222 18.65 20.70 26.17
CA ILE A 222 19.92 20.82 25.46
C ILE A 222 20.58 22.19 25.73
N CYS A 223 19.80 23.27 25.76
CA CYS A 223 20.30 24.58 26.10
C CYS A 223 20.93 24.60 27.50
N ALA A 224 20.24 24.09 28.51
CA ALA A 224 20.72 24.01 29.88
C ALA A 224 21.99 23.15 29.98
N MET A 225 22.01 21.95 29.37
CA MET A 225 23.16 21.05 29.42
C MET A 225 24.36 21.54 28.60
N SER A 226 24.12 22.25 27.51
CA SER A 226 25.22 22.87 26.74
C SER A 226 25.90 23.98 27.54
N MET A 227 25.13 24.76 28.32
CA MET A 227 25.72 25.78 29.22
C MET A 227 26.45 25.09 30.38
N ARG A 228 25.94 24.00 30.94
CA ARG A 228 26.65 23.19 31.93
C ARG A 228 28.01 22.76 31.40
N LYS A 229 28.07 22.21 30.18
CA LYS A 229 29.32 21.85 29.52
C LYS A 229 30.28 23.05 29.36
N ALA A 230 29.76 24.23 29.02
CA ALA A 230 30.56 25.46 28.91
C ALA A 230 31.13 25.88 30.28
N ILE A 231 30.33 25.81 31.34
CA ILE A 231 30.74 26.10 32.72
C ILE A 231 31.83 25.11 33.17
N GLU A 232 31.69 23.83 32.88
CA GLU A 232 32.68 22.82 33.21
C GLU A 232 34.01 23.04 32.47
N GLN A 233 33.99 23.55 31.23
CA GLN A 233 35.21 23.91 30.47
C GLN A 233 35.93 25.15 31.00
N VAL A 234 35.17 26.15 31.40
CA VAL A 234 35.76 27.40 31.91
C VAL A 234 36.13 27.29 33.39
N GLY A 235 35.33 26.56 34.16
CA GLY A 235 35.46 26.43 35.61
C GLY A 235 34.86 27.67 36.35
N GLY A 236 35.01 27.67 37.68
CA GLY A 236 34.69 28.82 38.54
C GLY A 236 33.25 28.95 39.06
N HIS A 237 32.30 28.20 38.56
CA HIS A 237 30.90 28.23 39.00
C HIS A 237 30.52 26.88 39.64
N LYS A 238 30.35 26.84 40.96
CA LYS A 238 29.94 25.64 41.69
C LYS A 238 28.53 25.79 42.25
N GLY A 239 27.82 24.68 42.40
CA GLY A 239 26.48 24.67 43.00
C GLY A 239 25.40 25.31 42.11
N VAL A 240 25.60 25.34 40.79
CA VAL A 240 24.62 25.87 39.85
C VAL A 240 23.54 24.81 39.60
N GLU A 241 22.31 25.22 39.74
CA GLU A 241 21.14 24.39 39.41
C GLU A 241 20.71 24.61 37.95
N TYR A 242 20.22 23.56 37.30
CA TYR A 242 19.88 23.55 35.89
C TYR A 242 18.42 23.17 35.67
N TYR A 243 17.70 23.96 34.90
CA TYR A 243 16.30 23.79 34.55
C TYR A 243 16.16 23.82 33.04
N GLY A 244 15.28 22.97 32.49
CA GLY A 244 15.12 22.82 31.04
C GLY A 244 13.68 22.75 30.58
N VAL A 245 13.51 22.61 29.30
CA VAL A 245 12.25 22.36 28.61
C VAL A 245 12.54 21.27 27.57
N ASP A 246 11.62 20.45 27.26
CA ASP A 246 11.43 19.38 26.29
C ASP A 246 11.07 18.08 27.00
N GLY A 247 11.77 17.68 28.05
CA GLY A 247 11.46 16.45 28.80
C GLY A 247 11.42 15.22 27.91
N LEU A 248 12.35 15.10 26.95
CA LEU A 248 12.37 13.93 26.05
C LEU A 248 12.64 12.66 26.85
N PRO A 249 11.96 11.55 26.52
CA PRO A 249 12.31 10.23 27.04
C PRO A 249 13.59 9.69 26.40
N GLY A 250 14.18 8.68 27.01
CA GLY A 250 15.37 7.99 26.51
C GLY A 250 16.65 8.36 27.25
N PRO A 251 17.77 7.67 26.95
CA PRO A 251 18.98 7.71 27.78
C PRO A 251 19.73 9.08 27.78
N LYS A 252 19.47 9.91 26.78
CA LYS A 252 20.01 11.28 26.66
C LYS A 252 18.92 12.34 26.78
N GLY A 253 17.68 11.97 27.11
CA GLY A 253 16.55 12.87 27.20
C GLY A 253 16.45 13.58 28.53
N GLY A 254 15.68 14.69 28.59
CA GLY A 254 15.49 15.51 29.76
C GLY A 254 14.93 14.75 30.97
N LEU A 255 14.02 13.78 30.75
CA LEU A 255 13.50 12.93 31.83
C LEU A 255 14.62 12.15 32.52
N LYS A 256 15.54 11.57 31.74
CA LYS A 256 16.69 10.85 32.30
C LYS A 256 17.64 11.80 33.03
N MET A 257 17.79 13.02 32.54
CA MET A 257 18.62 14.06 33.19
C MET A 257 18.03 14.49 34.52
N VAL A 258 16.71 14.57 34.66
CA VAL A 258 16.05 14.83 35.95
C VAL A 258 16.24 13.66 36.90
N GLN A 259 16.04 12.42 36.44
CA GLN A 259 16.25 11.20 37.25
C GLN A 259 17.69 11.09 37.77
N GLU A 260 18.67 11.51 36.99
CA GLU A 260 20.09 11.52 37.35
C GLU A 260 20.53 12.77 38.15
N GLY A 261 19.64 13.70 38.45
CA GLY A 261 19.94 14.96 39.11
C GLY A 261 20.85 15.90 38.34
N LYS A 262 20.87 15.78 36.99
CA LYS A 262 21.56 16.71 36.08
C LYS A 262 20.74 17.95 35.79
N LEU A 263 19.41 17.78 35.77
CA LEU A 263 18.40 18.83 35.76
C LEU A 263 17.59 18.74 37.03
N GLU A 264 17.28 19.87 37.66
CA GLU A 264 16.35 19.93 38.80
C GLU A 264 14.91 19.72 38.35
N ALA A 265 14.56 20.28 37.17
CA ALA A 265 13.27 20.06 36.54
C ALA A 265 13.33 20.33 35.03
N THR A 266 12.36 19.75 34.31
CA THR A 266 12.08 20.05 32.92
C THR A 266 10.58 20.21 32.70
N VAL A 267 10.17 21.03 31.74
CA VAL A 267 8.77 21.12 31.27
C VAL A 267 8.61 20.24 30.06
N ILE A 268 7.70 19.27 30.13
CA ILE A 268 7.46 18.36 29.00
C ILE A 268 6.95 19.15 27.79
N ASN A 269 7.57 18.88 26.67
CA ASN A 269 7.20 19.36 25.35
C ASN A 269 6.97 18.15 24.44
N PRO A 270 5.73 17.64 24.34
CA PRO A 270 5.46 16.39 23.62
C PRO A 270 5.56 16.56 22.12
N THR A 271 6.10 15.58 21.42
CA THR A 271 6.23 15.57 19.95
C THR A 271 4.92 15.20 19.24
N ARG A 272 4.34 14.05 19.59
CA ARG A 272 3.04 13.55 19.10
C ARG A 272 2.86 13.56 17.58
N GLY A 273 3.87 13.17 16.80
CA GLY A 273 3.84 13.20 15.34
C GLY A 273 2.72 12.35 14.72
N PHE A 274 2.29 11.26 15.39
CA PHE A 274 1.13 10.48 14.95
C PHE A 274 -0.19 11.29 14.97
N GLN A 275 -0.37 12.22 15.94
CA GLN A 275 -1.54 13.09 15.97
C GLN A 275 -1.50 14.13 14.84
N VAL A 276 -0.31 14.54 14.41
CA VAL A 276 -0.12 15.44 13.24
C VAL A 276 -0.66 14.77 11.97
N VAL A 277 -0.26 13.53 11.74
CA VAL A 277 -0.72 12.77 10.57
C VAL A 277 -2.21 12.44 10.66
N ASP A 278 -2.72 12.12 11.88
CA ASP A 278 -4.15 11.89 12.07
C ASP A 278 -4.98 13.15 11.76
N LEU A 279 -4.53 14.31 12.19
CA LEU A 279 -5.15 15.61 11.85
C LEU A 279 -5.13 15.85 10.34
N ALA A 280 -4.01 15.61 9.66
CA ALA A 280 -3.90 15.74 8.22
C ALA A 280 -4.90 14.83 7.49
N MET A 281 -5.01 13.57 7.92
CA MET A 281 -5.96 12.61 7.34
C MET A 281 -7.42 12.97 7.64
N ARG A 282 -7.73 13.56 8.81
CA ARG A 282 -9.08 14.08 9.10
C ARG A 282 -9.47 15.20 8.15
N ILE A 283 -8.54 16.13 7.89
CA ILE A 283 -8.75 17.25 6.95
C ILE A 283 -9.02 16.71 5.55
N LEU A 284 -8.17 15.83 5.03
CA LEU A 284 -8.32 15.24 3.69
C LEU A 284 -9.61 14.44 3.51
N ASN A 285 -10.06 13.75 4.56
CA ASN A 285 -11.29 12.97 4.53
C ASN A 285 -12.56 13.78 4.87
N GLY A 286 -12.46 15.10 4.99
CA GLY A 286 -13.61 15.96 5.33
C GLY A 286 -14.21 15.70 6.72
N LYS A 287 -13.44 15.06 7.63
CA LYS A 287 -13.91 14.78 9.01
C LYS A 287 -13.76 16.02 9.88
N PRO A 288 -14.59 16.19 10.91
CA PRO A 288 -14.48 17.31 11.84
C PRO A 288 -13.10 17.38 12.49
N TYR A 289 -12.53 18.57 12.58
CA TYR A 289 -11.26 18.87 13.24
C TYR A 289 -11.29 20.23 13.91
N LYS A 290 -10.41 20.42 14.91
CA LYS A 290 -10.18 21.74 15.50
C LYS A 290 -9.10 22.48 14.71
N ARG A 291 -9.28 23.76 14.50
CA ARG A 291 -8.25 24.60 13.84
C ARG A 291 -6.97 24.71 14.68
N THR A 292 -7.09 24.76 16.02
CA THR A 292 -5.96 24.79 16.96
C THR A 292 -6.04 23.58 17.87
N ASN A 293 -4.99 22.77 17.88
CA ASN A 293 -4.87 21.55 18.65
C ASN A 293 -3.66 21.71 19.58
N LEU A 294 -3.93 22.07 20.85
CA LEU A 294 -2.87 22.25 21.84
C LEU A 294 -2.58 20.93 22.56
N LEU A 295 -1.32 20.60 22.65
CA LEU A 295 -0.82 19.44 23.37
C LEU A 295 -0.64 19.78 24.85
N HIS A 296 -1.01 18.85 25.72
CA HIS A 296 -0.86 19.02 27.17
C HIS A 296 0.60 18.90 27.59
N THR A 297 0.95 19.66 28.62
CA THR A 297 2.28 19.73 29.19
C THR A 297 2.24 19.72 30.71
N THR A 298 3.34 19.38 31.34
CA THR A 298 3.53 19.40 32.79
C THR A 298 4.99 19.63 33.15
N VAL A 299 5.24 20.09 34.36
CA VAL A 299 6.61 20.15 34.93
C VAL A 299 6.95 18.80 35.51
N VAL A 300 8.17 18.33 35.24
CA VAL A 300 8.72 17.10 35.81
C VAL A 300 9.97 17.45 36.62
N ASP A 301 9.97 17.01 37.85
CA ASP A 301 11.05 17.15 38.81
C ASP A 301 11.31 15.82 39.54
N LYS A 302 12.17 15.83 40.56
CA LYS A 302 12.50 14.64 41.35
C LYS A 302 11.30 13.98 42.04
N ASP A 303 10.22 14.75 42.30
CA ASP A 303 9.09 14.26 43.10
C ASP A 303 8.09 13.48 42.24
N ASN A 304 8.08 13.71 40.91
CA ASN A 304 7.15 13.04 39.98
C ASN A 304 7.83 12.27 38.83
N ILE A 305 9.14 12.31 38.71
CA ILE A 305 9.88 11.68 37.58
C ILE A 305 9.58 10.18 37.43
N ASP A 306 9.52 9.43 38.54
CA ASP A 306 9.31 7.98 38.45
C ASP A 306 7.93 7.63 37.89
N VAL A 307 6.90 8.40 38.25
CA VAL A 307 5.56 8.25 37.68
C VAL A 307 5.55 8.54 36.21
N VAL A 308 6.20 9.66 35.80
CA VAL A 308 6.27 10.06 34.41
C VAL A 308 7.05 9.04 33.57
N MET A 309 8.18 8.54 34.08
CA MET A 309 8.98 7.51 33.38
C MET A 309 8.18 6.23 33.19
N THR A 310 7.45 5.79 34.24
CA THR A 310 6.57 4.60 34.15
C THR A 310 5.49 4.80 33.08
N GLN A 311 4.85 5.97 33.04
CA GLN A 311 3.84 6.29 32.01
C GLN A 311 4.44 6.30 30.59
N GLU A 312 5.62 6.88 30.40
CA GLU A 312 6.31 6.89 29.12
C GLU A 312 6.72 5.47 28.65
N GLU A 313 7.11 4.59 29.59
CA GLU A 313 7.37 3.18 29.27
C GLU A 313 6.08 2.45 28.84
N MET A 314 4.99 2.65 29.56
CA MET A 314 3.70 2.07 29.19
C MET A 314 3.22 2.55 27.80
N ILE A 315 3.34 3.86 27.53
CA ILE A 315 2.98 4.43 26.24
C ILE A 315 3.85 3.82 25.12
N ARG A 316 5.14 3.68 25.35
CA ARG A 316 6.08 3.08 24.40
C ARG A 316 5.77 1.62 24.11
N ASP A 317 5.41 0.85 25.13
CA ASP A 317 5.07 -0.56 24.97
C ASP A 317 3.72 -0.73 24.26
N GLN A 318 2.73 0.11 24.56
CA GLN A 318 1.48 0.17 23.80
C GLN A 318 1.74 0.53 22.33
N GLN A 319 2.62 1.50 22.06
CA GLN A 319 2.98 1.87 20.69
C GLN A 319 3.63 0.70 19.95
N LYS A 320 4.57 -0.01 20.57
CA LYS A 320 5.19 -1.21 19.98
C LYS A 320 4.15 -2.30 19.67
N GLN A 321 3.17 -2.51 20.57
CA GLN A 321 2.09 -3.47 20.32
C GLN A 321 1.23 -3.07 19.14
N LEU A 322 0.86 -1.78 19.03
CA LEU A 322 0.14 -1.23 17.88
C LEU A 322 0.92 -1.38 16.59
N ASP A 323 2.22 -1.10 16.61
CA ASP A 323 3.11 -1.25 15.47
C ASP A 323 3.21 -2.72 15.00
N MET A 324 3.31 -3.67 15.96
CA MET A 324 3.27 -5.10 15.65
C MET A 324 1.93 -5.52 15.03
N GLN A 325 0.80 -5.06 15.59
CA GLN A 325 -0.53 -5.35 15.05
C GLN A 325 -0.70 -4.77 13.63
N ASN A 326 -0.29 -3.54 13.40
CA ASN A 326 -0.33 -2.91 12.09
C ASN A 326 0.53 -3.66 11.07
N ASN A 327 1.75 -4.07 11.46
CA ASN A 327 2.62 -4.87 10.60
C ASN A 327 2.01 -6.25 10.26
N MET A 328 1.36 -6.91 11.23
CA MET A 328 0.61 -8.14 10.97
C MET A 328 -0.54 -7.92 9.99
N ILE A 329 -1.33 -6.86 10.18
CA ILE A 329 -2.43 -6.51 9.27
C ILE A 329 -1.90 -6.27 7.84
N LEU A 330 -0.81 -5.52 7.70
CA LEU A 330 -0.16 -5.28 6.39
C LEU A 330 0.32 -6.60 5.77
N HIS A 331 0.94 -7.48 6.56
CA HIS A 331 1.40 -8.77 6.09
C HIS A 331 0.24 -9.67 5.64
N PHE A 332 -0.83 -9.77 6.42
CA PHE A 332 -2.05 -10.50 6.04
C PHE A 332 -2.69 -9.93 4.77
N TYR A 333 -2.69 -8.61 4.65
CA TYR A 333 -3.20 -7.94 3.44
C TYR A 333 -2.39 -8.30 2.19
N GLU A 334 -1.06 -8.29 2.26
CA GLU A 334 -0.21 -8.70 1.14
C GLU A 334 -0.39 -10.19 0.80
N GLN A 335 -0.51 -11.07 1.80
CA GLN A 335 -0.83 -12.48 1.58
C GLN A 335 -2.20 -12.65 0.90
N TYR A 336 -3.23 -11.93 1.37
CA TYR A 336 -4.56 -11.97 0.76
C TYR A 336 -4.54 -11.51 -0.70
N LYS A 337 -3.78 -10.45 -1.01
CA LYS A 337 -3.58 -9.96 -2.37
C LYS A 337 -2.96 -11.04 -3.27
N HIS A 338 -1.93 -11.74 -2.81
CA HIS A 338 -1.32 -12.85 -3.54
C HIS A 338 -2.31 -14.01 -3.72
N GLN A 339 -3.02 -14.43 -2.68
CA GLN A 339 -4.05 -15.47 -2.79
C GLN A 339 -5.13 -15.10 -3.80
N ARG A 340 -5.60 -13.86 -3.82
CA ARG A 340 -6.58 -13.37 -4.80
C ARG A 340 -6.05 -13.49 -6.23
N ILE A 341 -4.78 -13.14 -6.47
CA ILE A 341 -4.13 -13.28 -7.78
C ILE A 341 -4.08 -14.77 -8.18
N TYR A 342 -3.68 -15.68 -7.27
CA TYR A 342 -3.66 -17.12 -7.54
C TYR A 342 -5.06 -17.67 -7.85
N LEU A 343 -6.09 -17.25 -7.14
CA LEU A 343 -7.47 -17.66 -7.42
C LEU A 343 -7.93 -17.21 -8.81
N ILE A 344 -7.61 -15.97 -9.21
CA ILE A 344 -7.92 -15.45 -10.55
C ILE A 344 -7.17 -16.25 -11.63
N LEU A 345 -5.89 -16.53 -11.44
CA LEU A 345 -5.09 -17.32 -12.38
C LEU A 345 -5.64 -18.74 -12.52
N ASN A 346 -5.97 -19.40 -11.42
CA ASN A 346 -6.59 -20.73 -11.44
C ASN A 346 -7.94 -20.73 -12.15
N ALA A 347 -8.77 -19.71 -11.94
CA ALA A 347 -10.05 -19.58 -12.65
C ALA A 347 -9.84 -19.40 -14.17
N ILE A 348 -8.84 -18.62 -14.58
CA ILE A 348 -8.47 -18.46 -15.99
C ILE A 348 -8.02 -19.80 -16.59
N ILE A 349 -7.15 -20.53 -15.90
CA ILE A 349 -6.67 -21.84 -16.34
C ILE A 349 -7.84 -22.80 -16.49
N LEU A 350 -8.76 -22.85 -15.52
CA LEU A 350 -9.94 -23.71 -15.58
C LEU A 350 -10.82 -23.39 -16.81
N VAL A 351 -11.05 -22.12 -17.08
CA VAL A 351 -11.80 -21.68 -18.29
C VAL A 351 -11.08 -22.10 -19.56
N LEU A 352 -9.77 -21.95 -19.64
CA LEU A 352 -8.99 -22.38 -20.81
C LEU A 352 -9.07 -23.91 -21.03
N VAL A 353 -9.01 -24.70 -19.95
CA VAL A 353 -9.17 -26.17 -20.00
C VAL A 353 -10.56 -26.53 -20.53
N ILE A 354 -11.62 -25.90 -20.03
CA ILE A 354 -13.00 -26.15 -20.47
C ILE A 354 -13.16 -25.79 -21.96
N VAL A 355 -12.64 -24.65 -22.38
CA VAL A 355 -12.69 -24.22 -23.79
C VAL A 355 -11.91 -25.18 -24.69
N SER A 356 -10.71 -25.59 -24.28
CA SER A 356 -9.87 -26.54 -25.00
C SER A 356 -10.56 -27.88 -25.15
N PHE A 357 -11.17 -28.39 -24.07
CA PHE A 357 -11.95 -29.65 -24.10
C PHE A 357 -13.15 -29.55 -25.04
N GLY A 358 -13.89 -28.45 -24.99
CA GLY A 358 -15.01 -28.19 -25.90
C GLY A 358 -14.58 -28.10 -27.36
N PHE A 359 -13.43 -27.49 -27.64
CA PHE A 359 -12.85 -27.41 -28.98
C PHE A 359 -12.42 -28.81 -29.49
N PHE A 360 -11.73 -29.59 -28.64
CA PHE A 360 -11.32 -30.95 -28.96
C PHE A 360 -12.53 -31.85 -29.22
N HIS A 361 -13.56 -31.77 -28.37
CA HIS A 361 -14.81 -32.54 -28.58
C HIS A 361 -15.46 -32.17 -29.91
N ARG A 362 -15.52 -30.86 -30.26
CA ARG A 362 -16.09 -30.40 -31.53
C ARG A 362 -15.30 -30.91 -32.74
N ILE A 363 -13.97 -30.91 -32.67
CA ILE A 363 -13.11 -31.47 -33.74
C ILE A 363 -13.42 -32.96 -33.90
N THR A 364 -13.50 -33.71 -32.80
CA THR A 364 -13.78 -35.14 -32.84
C THR A 364 -15.14 -35.45 -33.48
N VAL A 365 -16.16 -34.64 -33.13
CA VAL A 365 -17.51 -34.80 -33.73
C VAL A 365 -17.48 -34.45 -35.20
N LEU A 366 -16.83 -33.39 -35.63
CA LEU A 366 -16.72 -33.00 -37.05
C LEU A 366 -15.92 -34.02 -37.84
N SER A 367 -14.82 -34.57 -37.31
CA SER A 367 -14.05 -35.63 -37.95
C SER A 367 -14.91 -36.86 -38.18
N ARG A 368 -15.69 -37.29 -37.17
CA ARG A 368 -16.63 -38.42 -37.34
C ARG A 368 -17.66 -38.18 -38.44
N GLN A 369 -18.23 -36.98 -38.47
CA GLN A 369 -19.20 -36.59 -39.52
C GLN A 369 -18.60 -36.60 -40.92
N MET A 370 -17.35 -36.13 -41.07
CA MET A 370 -16.64 -36.14 -42.36
C MET A 370 -16.36 -37.56 -42.84
N ILE A 371 -15.89 -38.44 -41.93
CA ILE A 371 -15.65 -39.86 -42.26
C ILE A 371 -16.96 -40.53 -42.74
N VAL A 372 -18.04 -40.33 -42.00
CA VAL A 372 -19.36 -40.89 -42.37
C VAL A 372 -19.80 -40.37 -43.75
N LYS A 373 -19.63 -39.06 -44.01
CA LYS A 373 -20.00 -38.46 -45.31
C LYS A 373 -19.16 -39.03 -46.47
N GLU A 374 -17.87 -39.21 -46.28
CA GLU A 374 -16.96 -39.78 -47.29
C GLU A 374 -17.32 -41.21 -47.57
N VAL A 375 -17.58 -42.05 -46.54
CA VAL A 375 -18.02 -43.42 -46.70
C VAL A 375 -19.36 -43.50 -47.43
N THR A 376 -20.30 -42.58 -47.08
CA THR A 376 -21.60 -42.53 -47.80
C THR A 376 -21.42 -42.22 -49.26
N LEU A 377 -20.62 -41.22 -49.62
CA LEU A 377 -20.35 -40.85 -51.03
C LEU A 377 -19.69 -41.99 -51.82
N ARG A 378 -18.73 -42.68 -51.20
CA ARG A 378 -18.08 -43.85 -51.87
C ARG A 378 -19.05 -44.99 -52.09
N LEU A 379 -19.94 -45.26 -51.12
CA LEU A 379 -20.97 -46.31 -51.23
C LEU A 379 -22.03 -45.94 -52.26
N GLU A 380 -22.48 -44.70 -52.32
CA GLU A 380 -23.41 -44.20 -53.33
C GLU A 380 -22.84 -44.35 -54.74
N HIS A 381 -21.60 -43.89 -54.92
CA HIS A 381 -20.90 -44.02 -56.22
C HIS A 381 -20.73 -45.47 -56.66
N TYR A 382 -20.35 -46.33 -55.69
CA TYR A 382 -20.23 -47.77 -55.97
C TYR A 382 -21.56 -48.41 -56.39
N MET A 383 -22.65 -48.08 -55.71
CA MET A 383 -23.99 -48.58 -56.02
C MET A 383 -24.51 -48.01 -57.36
N GLU A 384 -24.18 -46.78 -57.72
CA GLU A 384 -24.47 -46.20 -59.04
C GLU A 384 -23.75 -46.97 -60.19
N LEU A 385 -22.46 -47.25 -59.99
CA LEU A 385 -21.70 -48.05 -60.97
C LEU A 385 -22.28 -49.45 -61.17
N GLN A 386 -22.71 -50.12 -60.10
CA GLN A 386 -23.37 -51.43 -60.20
C GLN A 386 -24.71 -51.34 -60.91
N THR A 387 -25.52 -50.30 -60.68
CA THR A 387 -26.80 -50.16 -61.38
C THR A 387 -26.63 -49.81 -62.84
N LEU A 388 -25.55 -49.08 -63.21
CA LEU A 388 -25.21 -48.81 -64.61
C LEU A 388 -24.71 -50.06 -65.31
N GLN A 389 -23.87 -50.87 -64.67
CA GLN A 389 -23.40 -52.17 -65.23
C GLN A 389 -24.52 -53.19 -65.47
N SER A 390 -25.48 -53.28 -64.53
CA SER A 390 -26.63 -54.11 -64.66
C SER A 390 -27.61 -53.70 -65.80
N ARG A 391 -27.67 -52.40 -66.11
CA ARG A 391 -28.49 -51.84 -67.19
C ARG A 391 -27.87 -52.00 -68.60
N GLN A 392 -26.53 -52.14 -68.68
CA GLN A 392 -25.82 -52.21 -69.97
C GLN A 392 -25.43 -53.57 -70.44
N GLY A 393 -25.75 -54.67 -69.68
CA GLY A 393 -25.50 -56.01 -70.10
C GLY A 393 -24.03 -56.34 -70.40
N LEU A 394 -23.09 -55.58 -69.92
CA LEU A 394 -21.65 -55.73 -70.16
C LEU A 394 -21.07 -56.63 -69.02
N SER A 395 -20.86 -57.85 -69.36
CA SER A 395 -19.98 -58.81 -68.64
C SER A 395 -18.53 -58.48 -68.99
N ASP A 396 -17.69 -58.31 -67.99
CA ASP A 396 -16.21 -58.31 -67.98
C ASP A 396 -15.47 -57.24 -68.74
N ASN A 397 -14.85 -56.32 -68.01
CA ASN A 397 -13.42 -56.14 -68.20
C ASN A 397 -12.73 -55.39 -67.05
N LYS A 398 -11.60 -55.96 -66.65
CA LYS A 398 -10.53 -55.57 -65.75
C LYS A 398 -10.42 -54.09 -65.41
N THR A 399 -10.78 -53.70 -64.24
CA THR A 399 -10.23 -52.51 -63.59
C THR A 399 -9.94 -52.82 -62.13
N TYR A 400 -8.65 -52.73 -61.77
CA TYR A 400 -8.05 -52.73 -60.43
C TYR A 400 -8.98 -53.16 -59.26
N ASP A 401 -9.26 -54.44 -59.17
CA ASP A 401 -10.01 -55.06 -58.08
C ASP A 401 -8.99 -55.33 -56.94
N THR A 402 -8.78 -54.33 -56.07
CA THR A 402 -8.05 -54.57 -54.85
C THR A 402 -8.91 -55.54 -53.99
N ALA A 403 -8.26 -56.39 -53.21
CA ALA A 403 -8.98 -57.31 -52.30
C ALA A 403 -10.00 -56.59 -51.41
N GLU A 404 -9.78 -55.32 -51.15
CA GLU A 404 -10.67 -54.41 -50.39
C GLU A 404 -11.91 -53.98 -51.17
N SER A 405 -11.76 -53.66 -52.47
CA SER A 405 -12.86 -53.33 -53.39
C SER A 405 -13.78 -54.56 -53.58
N HIS A 406 -13.16 -55.76 -53.79
CA HIS A 406 -13.89 -57.01 -53.91
C HIS A 406 -14.68 -57.31 -52.62
N PHE A 407 -14.06 -57.13 -51.43
CA PHE A 407 -14.74 -57.40 -50.16
C PHE A 407 -15.95 -56.45 -50.01
N MET A 408 -15.82 -55.15 -50.27
CA MET A 408 -16.93 -54.20 -50.20
C MET A 408 -18.05 -54.51 -51.22
N LYS A 409 -17.70 -54.96 -52.40
CA LYS A 409 -18.64 -55.42 -53.43
C LYS A 409 -19.51 -56.61 -52.98
N VAL A 410 -18.85 -57.62 -52.43
CA VAL A 410 -19.54 -58.80 -51.90
C VAL A 410 -20.40 -58.43 -50.67
N LEU A 411 -19.86 -57.60 -49.77
CA LEU A 411 -20.59 -57.13 -48.58
C LEU A 411 -21.88 -56.33 -48.96
N ILE A 412 -21.80 -55.41 -49.86
CA ILE A 412 -22.97 -54.64 -50.30
C ILE A 412 -23.96 -55.53 -51.02
N GLY A 413 -23.50 -56.45 -51.89
CA GLY A 413 -24.35 -57.39 -52.53
C GLY A 413 -25.15 -58.30 -51.53
N VAL A 414 -24.49 -58.81 -50.52
CA VAL A 414 -25.13 -59.51 -49.44
C VAL A 414 -26.09 -58.66 -48.61
N ILE A 415 -25.75 -57.43 -48.30
CA ILE A 415 -26.67 -56.50 -47.62
C ILE A 415 -27.91 -56.21 -48.49
N MET A 416 -27.70 -55.98 -49.77
CA MET A 416 -28.81 -55.71 -50.70
C MET A 416 -29.76 -56.90 -50.86
N SER A 417 -29.25 -58.17 -50.95
CA SER A 417 -30.06 -59.40 -51.05
C SER A 417 -30.90 -59.63 -49.80
N HIS A 418 -30.46 -59.21 -48.63
CA HIS A 418 -31.17 -59.41 -47.35
C HIS A 418 -31.76 -58.09 -46.77
N ILE A 419 -31.85 -57.01 -47.60
CA ILE A 419 -32.19 -55.66 -47.13
C ILE A 419 -33.54 -55.55 -46.45
N ASN A 420 -34.48 -56.39 -46.84
CA ASN A 420 -35.87 -56.43 -46.31
C ASN A 420 -36.01 -57.33 -45.08
N GLU A 421 -34.98 -58.01 -44.67
CA GLU A 421 -35.05 -58.92 -43.50
C GLU A 421 -34.97 -58.12 -42.21
N PRO A 422 -35.92 -58.26 -41.27
CA PRO A 422 -35.93 -57.43 -40.04
C PRO A 422 -34.79 -57.78 -39.07
N GLY A 423 -34.14 -58.93 -39.24
CA GLY A 423 -33.05 -59.44 -38.37
C GLY A 423 -31.64 -59.32 -38.97
N LEU A 424 -31.44 -58.53 -40.03
CA LEU A 424 -30.13 -58.45 -40.68
C LEU A 424 -29.08 -57.87 -39.69
N ASN A 425 -28.11 -58.71 -39.36
CA ASN A 425 -27.03 -58.40 -38.43
C ASN A 425 -25.68 -59.00 -38.87
N ALA A 426 -24.61 -58.71 -38.09
CA ALA A 426 -23.26 -59.21 -38.43
C ALA A 426 -23.12 -60.70 -38.58
N VAL A 427 -23.93 -61.48 -37.89
CA VAL A 427 -23.88 -62.98 -37.95
C VAL A 427 -24.44 -63.41 -39.27
N VAL A 428 -25.61 -62.89 -39.69
CA VAL A 428 -26.26 -63.24 -40.95
C VAL A 428 -25.39 -62.90 -42.15
N ILE A 429 -24.85 -61.66 -42.15
CA ILE A 429 -24.04 -61.19 -43.28
C ILE A 429 -22.71 -61.98 -43.35
N ALA A 430 -22.05 -62.25 -42.24
CA ALA A 430 -20.81 -62.97 -42.18
C ALA A 430 -21.00 -64.40 -42.69
N ALA A 431 -22.10 -65.08 -42.29
CA ALA A 431 -22.45 -66.42 -42.75
C ALA A 431 -22.66 -66.43 -44.28
N SER A 432 -23.38 -65.47 -44.85
CA SER A 432 -23.59 -65.30 -46.29
C SER A 432 -22.32 -64.99 -47.08
N MET A 433 -21.31 -64.34 -46.43
CA MET A 433 -19.99 -64.14 -47.03
C MET A 433 -18.98 -65.24 -46.77
N GLY A 434 -19.31 -66.27 -46.01
CA GLY A 434 -18.43 -67.42 -45.71
C GLY A 434 -17.27 -67.05 -44.76
N ILE A 435 -17.43 -65.99 -43.92
CA ILE A 435 -16.42 -65.53 -42.98
C ILE A 435 -16.97 -65.46 -41.55
N SER A 436 -16.09 -65.37 -40.57
CA SER A 436 -16.56 -65.19 -39.19
C SER A 436 -17.03 -63.76 -38.92
N PRO A 437 -18.00 -63.53 -37.99
CA PRO A 437 -18.44 -62.19 -37.60
C PRO A 437 -17.30 -61.30 -37.13
N LYS A 438 -16.28 -61.88 -36.49
CA LYS A 438 -15.08 -61.18 -36.03
C LYS A 438 -14.20 -60.71 -37.20
N GLN A 439 -14.03 -61.55 -38.22
CA GLN A 439 -13.34 -61.23 -39.47
C GLN A 439 -14.10 -60.15 -40.24
N LEU A 440 -15.41 -60.23 -40.37
CA LEU A 440 -16.24 -59.17 -40.97
C LEU A 440 -16.01 -57.85 -40.32
N THR A 441 -16.16 -57.78 -39.00
CA THR A 441 -16.03 -56.51 -38.25
C THR A 441 -14.61 -55.94 -38.31
N SER A 442 -13.56 -56.80 -38.17
CA SER A 442 -12.16 -56.34 -38.20
C SER A 442 -11.77 -55.87 -39.61
N THR A 443 -12.17 -56.57 -40.67
CA THR A 443 -11.89 -56.17 -42.04
C THR A 443 -12.64 -54.91 -42.41
N LEU A 444 -13.89 -54.80 -42.02
CA LEU A 444 -14.69 -53.61 -42.26
C LEU A 444 -14.11 -52.37 -41.56
N LYS A 445 -13.67 -52.52 -40.30
CA LYS A 445 -13.04 -51.42 -39.55
C LYS A 445 -11.73 -50.94 -40.20
N ARG A 446 -10.97 -51.88 -40.78
CA ARG A 446 -9.72 -51.58 -41.48
C ARG A 446 -9.96 -50.81 -42.79
N ILE A 447 -10.99 -51.23 -43.60
CA ILE A 447 -11.24 -50.72 -44.93
C ILE A 447 -12.03 -49.42 -44.95
N SER A 448 -13.11 -49.33 -44.13
CA SER A 448 -14.09 -48.22 -44.24
C SER A 448 -14.18 -47.30 -43.03
N HIS A 449 -13.59 -47.69 -41.89
CA HIS A 449 -13.77 -47.00 -40.61
C HIS A 449 -15.23 -46.86 -40.13
N ALA A 450 -16.19 -47.44 -40.86
CA ALA A 450 -17.61 -47.45 -40.53
C ALA A 450 -18.00 -48.75 -39.83
N SER A 451 -19.04 -48.68 -38.98
CA SER A 451 -19.63 -49.87 -38.41
C SER A 451 -20.56 -50.57 -39.43
N LEU A 452 -20.75 -51.86 -39.28
CA LEU A 452 -21.66 -52.61 -40.15
C LEU A 452 -23.09 -52.02 -40.13
N ASP A 453 -23.58 -51.62 -38.96
CA ASP A 453 -24.90 -51.02 -38.80
C ASP A 453 -25.01 -49.68 -39.59
N GLN A 454 -23.93 -48.93 -39.64
CA GLN A 454 -23.88 -47.70 -40.46
C GLN A 454 -23.98 -48.03 -41.96
N ILE A 455 -23.28 -49.05 -42.43
CA ILE A 455 -23.33 -49.48 -43.84
C ILE A 455 -24.72 -50.03 -44.18
N ILE A 456 -25.31 -50.85 -43.32
CA ILE A 456 -26.69 -51.34 -43.50
C ILE A 456 -27.68 -50.17 -43.60
N ALA A 457 -27.55 -49.19 -42.66
CA ALA A 457 -28.44 -48.04 -42.65
C ALA A 457 -28.30 -47.16 -43.94
N ILE A 458 -27.07 -46.96 -44.38
CA ILE A 458 -26.78 -46.20 -45.60
C ILE A 458 -27.35 -46.93 -46.84
N THR A 459 -27.15 -48.26 -46.91
CA THR A 459 -27.65 -49.06 -48.02
C THR A 459 -29.18 -49.12 -48.04
N ARG A 460 -29.83 -49.24 -46.88
CA ARG A 460 -31.30 -49.12 -46.74
C ARG A 460 -31.83 -47.78 -47.23
N LYS A 461 -31.19 -46.69 -46.79
CA LYS A 461 -31.56 -45.35 -47.19
C LYS A 461 -31.45 -45.18 -48.71
N PHE A 462 -30.36 -45.66 -49.33
CA PHE A 462 -30.14 -45.56 -50.76
C PHE A 462 -31.23 -46.32 -51.57
N VAL A 463 -31.57 -47.56 -51.14
CA VAL A 463 -32.60 -48.35 -51.79
C VAL A 463 -33.99 -47.69 -51.66
N THR A 464 -34.28 -47.11 -50.51
CA THR A 464 -35.59 -46.45 -50.25
C THR A 464 -35.73 -45.15 -51.04
N GLU A 465 -34.69 -44.31 -51.03
CA GLU A 465 -34.76 -42.95 -51.67
C GLU A 465 -34.76 -43.04 -53.21
N ARG A 466 -34.07 -44.03 -53.82
CA ARG A 466 -33.99 -44.16 -55.29
C ARG A 466 -34.95 -45.17 -55.93
N LYS A 467 -35.86 -45.78 -55.15
CA LYS A 467 -36.80 -46.79 -55.66
C LYS A 467 -36.14 -47.84 -56.56
N VAL A 468 -34.92 -48.27 -56.20
CA VAL A 468 -34.22 -49.33 -56.94
C VAL A 468 -34.96 -50.64 -56.69
N LYS A 469 -35.54 -51.24 -57.75
CA LYS A 469 -36.05 -52.57 -57.67
C LYS A 469 -34.86 -53.51 -57.48
N VAL A 470 -34.77 -54.18 -56.34
CA VAL A 470 -33.82 -55.26 -56.12
C VAL A 470 -34.44 -56.49 -56.84
N GLU A 471 -34.05 -56.69 -58.08
CA GLU A 471 -34.30 -58.02 -58.72
C GLU A 471 -33.32 -58.99 -58.07
N LEU A 472 -33.89 -59.91 -57.30
CA LEU A 472 -33.16 -61.06 -56.76
C LEU A 472 -32.86 -62.03 -57.90
N PRO A 473 -31.64 -62.60 -57.97
CA PRO A 473 -31.35 -63.73 -58.92
C PRO A 473 -32.14 -64.98 -58.60
#